data_5bd2651caec14fa760492256e17f9930
#
_entry.id   5bd2651caec14fa760492256e17f9930
#
_cell.length_a   1.000
_cell.length_b   1.000
_cell.length_c   1.000
_cell.angle_alpha   90.00
_cell.angle_beta   90.00
_cell.angle_gamma   90.00
#
_symmetry.space_group_name_H-M   'P 1'
#
loop_
_entity.id
_entity.type
_entity.pdbx_description
1 polymer ?
#
loop_
_entity_poly.entity_id
_entity_poly.type
_entity_poly.pdbx_seq_one_letter_code
_entity_poly.pdbx_strand_id
1 'polypeptide(L)'
;MLPGEHSFVLLSNSNKYEVYVAQIGALDIVTGRQISEQPYQGSLFLSQNGSTWTADQESDMTFRLFRNQFSLTPATAQFKLNAPAANTPIDLINLVTGDMAISDTSLAYRFNSTIDGTGLSAGLKPITPSEDYYMNDGYNRRVLTTQNNSLVVQATMATLDTAVSPVIDTTRFGIIAVENILNNLPLANSGFIVTNGGSGYANSGDVTITISGGNGSGATARANVTGSNVIDAIVLTNSGGSGYTTSPTITITAGSGGGSGAVVTYNGEDKKSGGNADVRYMTRRVTLADGFDSGDLRVYLTAYKPDGASINVYYKLLSNSDVDDFDDKNYQLMTQLGDTNYISLNSNDLREFTFAPGISGSANNSVSYTAGSTAYRNFRTFSIKIVLTGTNPTDPPRVRDFRAIALPEGTV
;
A
#
# COMPACT_ATOMS: atom_id res chain seq x y z
N MET A 1 4.50 41.58 8.29
CA MET A 1 4.56 42.60 7.23
C MET A 1 6.00 43.00 7.05
N LEU A 2 6.49 43.13 5.85
CA LEU A 2 7.81 43.70 5.58
C LEU A 2 7.81 45.19 5.93
N PRO A 3 8.94 45.78 6.33
CA PRO A 3 9.04 47.23 6.53
C PRO A 3 8.67 47.95 5.23
N GLY A 4 7.84 48.97 5.32
CA GLY A 4 7.38 49.76 4.17
C GLY A 4 6.02 50.40 4.41
N GLU A 5 5.58 51.17 3.40
CA GLU A 5 4.23 51.69 3.39
C GLU A 5 3.24 50.61 3.02
N HIS A 6 2.17 50.54 3.77
CA HIS A 6 1.08 49.58 3.55
C HIS A 6 -0.25 50.34 3.52
N SER A 7 -1.09 49.96 2.56
CA SER A 7 -2.46 50.41 2.50
C SER A 7 -3.40 49.28 2.91
N PHE A 8 -4.48 49.63 3.59
CA PHE A 8 -5.50 48.72 3.97
C PHE A 8 -6.84 49.20 3.39
N VAL A 9 -7.51 48.33 2.69
CA VAL A 9 -8.68 48.67 1.90
C VAL A 9 -9.88 47.91 2.47
N LEU A 10 -10.93 48.64 2.81
CA LEU A 10 -12.23 48.09 3.16
C LEU A 10 -13.13 48.13 1.94
N LEU A 11 -13.67 46.99 1.54
CA LEU A 11 -14.65 46.84 0.48
C LEU A 11 -15.93 46.29 1.07
N SER A 12 -17.06 46.92 0.73
CA SER A 12 -18.38 46.43 1.12
C SER A 12 -19.37 46.53 -0.04
N ASN A 13 -20.17 45.48 -0.19
CA ASN A 13 -21.30 45.43 -1.12
C ASN A 13 -22.57 46.03 -0.53
N SER A 14 -22.51 46.46 0.71
CA SER A 14 -23.67 46.97 1.46
C SER A 14 -23.54 48.47 1.69
N ASN A 15 -24.60 49.21 1.42
CA ASN A 15 -24.75 50.64 1.79
C ASN A 15 -25.08 50.86 3.27
N LYS A 16 -25.18 49.79 4.04
CA LYS A 16 -25.43 49.81 5.49
C LYS A 16 -24.18 49.59 6.34
N TYR A 17 -23.03 49.39 5.68
CA TYR A 17 -21.76 49.21 6.38
C TYR A 17 -21.19 50.57 6.72
N GLU A 18 -20.95 50.81 8.00
CA GLU A 18 -20.43 52.06 8.54
C GLU A 18 -19.10 51.81 9.26
N VAL A 19 -18.19 52.75 9.16
CA VAL A 19 -16.92 52.74 9.87
C VAL A 19 -16.77 54.04 10.64
N TYR A 20 -16.12 53.98 11.80
CA TYR A 20 -15.80 55.16 12.57
C TYR A 20 -14.62 55.88 11.96
N VAL A 21 -14.76 57.16 11.79
CA VAL A 21 -13.68 58.09 11.38
C VAL A 21 -13.46 59.14 12.43
N ALA A 22 -12.21 59.59 12.59
CA ALA A 22 -11.86 60.78 13.38
C ALA A 22 -11.73 61.94 12.42
N GLN A 23 -12.54 62.98 12.63
CA GLN A 23 -12.50 64.22 11.82
C GLN A 23 -11.96 65.36 12.65
N ILE A 24 -10.97 66.09 12.13
CA ILE A 24 -10.37 67.24 12.79
C ILE A 24 -11.48 68.31 13.06
N GLY A 25 -11.53 68.78 14.28
CA GLY A 25 -12.52 69.77 14.72
C GLY A 25 -13.86 69.17 15.24
N ALA A 26 -14.13 67.89 15.01
CA ALA A 26 -15.27 67.17 15.56
C ALA A 26 -15.06 66.78 17.03
N LEU A 27 -16.14 66.46 17.72
CA LEU A 27 -16.08 65.94 19.10
C LEU A 27 -15.91 64.42 19.10
N ASP A 28 -14.94 63.89 19.87
CA ASP A 28 -14.83 62.47 20.15
C ASP A 28 -16.09 61.99 20.88
N ILE A 29 -16.73 60.96 20.33
CA ILE A 29 -18.01 60.43 20.84
C ILE A 29 -17.87 59.90 22.28
N VAL A 30 -16.70 59.39 22.64
CA VAL A 30 -16.45 58.75 23.95
C VAL A 30 -16.01 59.75 25.00
N THR A 31 -15.10 60.65 24.65
CA THR A 31 -14.48 61.57 25.61
C THR A 31 -15.10 62.94 25.61
N GLY A 32 -15.86 63.32 24.59
CA GLY A 32 -16.45 64.67 24.39
C GLY A 32 -15.39 65.76 24.14
N ARG A 33 -14.12 65.39 23.87
CA ARG A 33 -13.06 66.34 23.52
C ARG A 33 -13.01 66.61 22.04
N GLN A 34 -12.59 67.79 21.67
CA GLN A 34 -12.39 68.14 20.27
C GLN A 34 -11.15 67.42 19.71
N ILE A 35 -11.27 66.81 18.56
CA ILE A 35 -10.20 66.14 17.84
C ILE A 35 -9.33 67.20 17.19
N SER A 36 -8.09 67.32 17.62
CA SER A 36 -7.13 68.35 17.19
C SER A 36 -6.06 67.81 16.23
N GLU A 37 -5.91 66.50 16.14
CA GLU A 37 -4.90 65.84 15.31
C GLU A 37 -5.42 64.50 14.79
N GLN A 38 -4.88 64.07 13.69
CA GLN A 38 -5.19 62.71 13.15
C GLN A 38 -4.51 61.64 13.99
N PRO A 39 -5.21 60.54 14.28
CA PRO A 39 -4.69 59.51 15.16
C PRO A 39 -3.53 58.71 14.56
N TYR A 40 -3.35 58.71 13.25
CA TYR A 40 -2.33 57.95 12.53
C TYR A 40 -1.70 58.81 11.44
N GLN A 41 -0.46 58.43 11.06
CA GLN A 41 0.18 59.00 9.87
C GLN A 41 -0.34 58.32 8.61
N GLY A 42 -0.70 59.10 7.62
CA GLY A 42 -1.25 58.62 6.35
C GLY A 42 -2.39 59.52 5.86
N SER A 43 -3.10 59.07 4.90
CA SER A 43 -4.27 59.74 4.36
C SER A 43 -5.41 58.76 4.15
N LEU A 44 -6.60 59.12 4.53
CA LEU A 44 -7.82 58.39 4.18
C LEU A 44 -8.16 58.60 2.72
N PHE A 45 -8.46 57.54 2.01
CA PHE A 45 -8.93 57.61 0.65
C PHE A 45 -10.33 57.00 0.56
N LEU A 46 -11.24 57.68 -0.07
CA LEU A 46 -12.61 57.26 -0.27
C LEU A 46 -12.84 56.96 -1.76
N SER A 47 -13.55 55.86 -2.01
CA SER A 47 -13.91 55.46 -3.37
C SER A 47 -15.35 54.93 -3.42
N GLN A 48 -16.10 55.34 -4.42
CA GLN A 48 -17.45 54.81 -4.69
C GLN A 48 -17.46 53.68 -5.69
N ASN A 49 -16.39 53.50 -6.47
CA ASN A 49 -16.32 52.56 -7.58
C ASN A 49 -15.12 51.58 -7.46
N GLY A 50 -14.33 51.71 -6.41
CA GLY A 50 -13.16 50.85 -6.19
C GLY A 50 -11.97 51.10 -7.15
N SER A 51 -12.11 52.05 -8.09
CA SER A 51 -11.07 52.37 -9.08
C SER A 51 -10.55 53.81 -8.97
N THR A 52 -11.38 54.75 -8.59
CA THR A 52 -11.01 56.15 -8.38
C THR A 52 -11.08 56.49 -6.91
N TRP A 53 -9.96 56.95 -6.36
CA TRP A 53 -9.76 57.22 -4.94
C TRP A 53 -9.55 58.72 -4.71
N THR A 54 -10.33 59.30 -3.83
CA THR A 54 -10.21 60.69 -3.46
C THR A 54 -9.65 60.78 -2.03
N ALA A 55 -8.57 61.52 -1.84
CA ALA A 55 -7.98 61.74 -0.53
C ALA A 55 -8.88 62.66 0.33
N ASP A 56 -9.12 62.26 1.57
CA ASP A 56 -9.72 63.07 2.62
C ASP A 56 -8.59 63.38 3.63
N GLN A 57 -8.23 64.66 3.73
CA GLN A 57 -7.14 65.11 4.61
C GLN A 57 -7.63 65.55 5.98
N GLU A 58 -8.95 65.70 6.17
CA GLU A 58 -9.54 66.15 7.43
C GLU A 58 -10.01 64.98 8.30
N SER A 59 -10.18 63.83 7.69
CA SER A 59 -10.65 62.64 8.36
C SER A 59 -9.65 61.49 8.26
N ASP A 60 -9.63 60.66 9.28
CA ASP A 60 -8.88 59.40 9.29
C ASP A 60 -9.70 58.27 9.89
N MET A 61 -9.48 57.05 9.43
CA MET A 61 -10.21 55.91 9.91
C MET A 61 -9.61 55.38 11.19
N THR A 62 -10.43 55.18 12.21
CA THR A 62 -10.00 54.59 13.48
C THR A 62 -9.89 53.09 13.36
N PHE A 63 -8.72 52.55 13.58
CA PHE A 63 -8.50 51.12 13.58
C PHE A 63 -7.48 50.68 14.62
N ARG A 64 -7.49 49.41 14.93
CA ARG A 64 -6.44 48.77 15.76
C ARG A 64 -5.90 47.59 14.99
N LEU A 65 -4.60 47.57 14.79
CA LEU A 65 -3.92 46.47 14.17
C LEU A 65 -3.41 45.50 15.22
N PHE A 66 -3.86 44.26 15.14
CA PHE A 66 -3.38 43.19 15.98
C PHE A 66 -2.53 42.26 15.15
N ARG A 67 -1.45 41.79 15.66
CA ARG A 67 -0.70 40.69 15.08
C ARG A 67 -0.70 39.51 16.02
N ASN A 68 -0.67 38.33 15.47
CA ASN A 68 -0.42 37.14 16.25
C ASN A 68 1.04 37.15 16.75
N GLN A 69 1.22 36.74 18.00
CA GLN A 69 2.52 36.42 18.53
C GLN A 69 2.61 34.92 18.70
N PHE A 70 3.51 34.31 17.93
CA PHE A 70 3.70 32.87 17.93
C PHE A 70 4.65 32.45 19.04
N SER A 71 4.42 31.28 19.63
CA SER A 71 5.29 30.68 20.62
C SER A 71 6.56 30.12 19.96
N LEU A 72 7.70 30.36 20.60
CA LEU A 72 8.97 29.72 20.22
C LEU A 72 9.04 28.24 20.63
N THR A 73 8.11 27.79 21.48
CA THR A 73 7.99 26.37 21.82
C THR A 73 7.31 25.65 20.65
N PRO A 74 7.89 24.57 20.11
CA PRO A 74 7.27 23.81 19.04
C PRO A 74 5.86 23.32 19.40
N ALA A 75 4.93 23.47 18.47
CA ALA A 75 3.57 22.98 18.59
C ALA A 75 3.36 21.75 17.73
N THR A 76 2.48 20.86 18.15
CA THR A 76 2.13 19.65 17.37
C THR A 76 0.65 19.66 17.01
N ALA A 77 0.36 19.29 15.77
CA ALA A 77 -0.98 19.00 15.30
C ALA A 77 -1.05 17.53 14.86
N GLN A 78 -2.17 16.87 15.13
CA GLN A 78 -2.37 15.47 14.76
C GLN A 78 -3.56 15.34 13.84
N PHE A 79 -3.35 14.61 12.75
CA PHE A 79 -4.35 14.30 11.75
C PHE A 79 -4.62 12.80 11.79
N LYS A 80 -5.83 12.44 12.16
CA LYS A 80 -6.28 11.05 12.17
C LYS A 80 -7.01 10.76 10.86
N LEU A 81 -6.59 9.71 10.19
CA LEU A 81 -7.17 9.23 8.96
C LEU A 81 -7.71 7.83 9.21
N ASN A 82 -8.99 7.62 8.96
CA ASN A 82 -9.58 6.30 9.05
C ASN A 82 -9.27 5.53 7.77
N ALA A 83 -8.76 4.33 7.90
CA ALA A 83 -8.58 3.44 6.76
C ALA A 83 -9.94 3.10 6.14
N PRO A 84 -10.01 2.93 4.81
CA PRO A 84 -11.27 2.78 4.09
C PRO A 84 -12.07 1.53 4.47
N ALA A 85 -11.43 0.45 4.87
CA ALA A 85 -12.11 -0.75 5.34
C ALA A 85 -11.34 -1.45 6.44
N ALA A 86 -12.06 -2.09 7.37
CA ALA A 86 -11.47 -3.03 8.30
C ALA A 86 -10.89 -4.20 7.49
N ASN A 87 -9.62 -4.51 7.68
CA ASN A 87 -8.86 -5.59 7.04
C ASN A 87 -8.32 -5.32 5.63
N THR A 88 -8.37 -4.09 5.12
CA THR A 88 -7.64 -3.76 3.90
C THR A 88 -6.16 -3.50 4.24
N PRO A 89 -5.23 -4.34 3.80
CA PRO A 89 -3.81 -4.11 4.04
C PRO A 89 -3.35 -2.91 3.22
N ILE A 90 -2.70 -1.94 3.88
CA ILE A 90 -2.08 -0.82 3.20
C ILE A 90 -0.62 -1.18 2.95
N ASP A 91 -0.21 -1.21 1.69
CA ASP A 91 1.15 -1.55 1.29
C ASP A 91 2.05 -0.34 1.10
N LEU A 92 1.47 0.77 0.67
CA LEU A 92 2.18 2.01 0.39
C LEU A 92 1.37 3.20 0.88
N ILE A 93 2.06 4.17 1.43
CA ILE A 93 1.50 5.49 1.73
C ILE A 93 2.35 6.60 1.12
N ASN A 94 1.69 7.67 0.71
CA ASN A 94 2.30 8.92 0.29
C ASN A 94 1.58 10.08 0.99
N LEU A 95 2.32 10.93 1.70
CA LEU A 95 1.77 12.10 2.37
C LEU A 95 1.73 13.26 1.36
N VAL A 96 0.56 13.81 1.14
CA VAL A 96 0.37 15.01 0.31
C VAL A 96 0.03 16.17 1.22
N THR A 97 0.81 17.25 1.12
CA THR A 97 0.62 18.46 1.93
C THR A 97 0.67 19.71 1.05
N GLY A 98 -0.13 20.70 1.40
CA GLY A 98 0.00 22.06 0.90
C GLY A 98 0.53 22.95 2.01
N ASP A 99 1.80 22.82 2.35
CA ASP A 99 2.42 23.54 3.45
C ASP A 99 3.39 24.63 2.97
N MET A 100 3.67 25.55 3.85
CA MET A 100 4.65 26.60 3.64
C MET A 100 5.46 26.81 4.91
N ALA A 101 6.75 26.56 4.83
CA ALA A 101 7.73 26.95 5.82
C ALA A 101 8.57 28.11 5.25
N ILE A 102 8.45 29.27 5.85
CA ILE A 102 9.25 30.46 5.51
C ILE A 102 10.52 30.49 6.36
N SER A 103 11.40 31.47 6.11
CA SER A 103 12.62 31.67 6.92
C SER A 103 12.30 31.69 8.41
N ASP A 104 13.16 31.09 9.21
CA ASP A 104 13.04 30.95 10.65
C ASP A 104 11.86 30.08 11.13
N THR A 105 11.23 29.32 10.21
CA THR A 105 10.19 28.35 10.56
C THR A 105 10.54 26.97 10.03
N SER A 106 9.99 25.93 10.66
CA SER A 106 10.14 24.55 10.21
C SER A 106 8.87 23.73 10.41
N LEU A 107 8.68 22.77 9.50
CA LEU A 107 7.66 21.75 9.55
C LEU A 107 8.33 20.38 9.47
N ALA A 108 7.94 19.49 10.37
CA ALA A 108 8.38 18.11 10.34
C ALA A 108 7.16 17.20 10.54
N TYR A 109 7.10 16.13 9.75
CA TYR A 109 6.01 15.16 9.81
C TYR A 109 6.50 13.84 10.36
N ARG A 110 5.65 13.22 11.16
CA ARG A 110 5.84 11.85 11.64
C ARG A 110 4.53 11.08 11.44
N PHE A 111 4.66 9.80 11.28
CA PHE A 111 3.55 8.91 10.97
C PHE A 111 3.55 7.70 11.88
N ASN A 112 2.37 7.23 12.25
CA ASN A 112 2.15 5.93 12.84
C ASN A 112 0.83 5.34 12.36
N SER A 113 0.76 4.02 12.39
CA SER A 113 -0.44 3.25 12.13
C SER A 113 -0.89 2.62 13.45
N THR A 114 -2.08 2.97 13.94
CA THR A 114 -2.66 2.42 15.15
C THR A 114 -4.07 1.89 14.88
N ILE A 115 -4.50 0.85 15.59
CA ILE A 115 -5.80 0.21 15.38
C ILE A 115 -6.96 1.18 15.65
N ASP A 116 -6.82 2.04 16.65
CA ASP A 116 -7.87 2.93 17.13
C ASP A 116 -7.54 4.41 16.98
N GLY A 117 -6.34 4.72 16.48
CA GLY A 117 -5.83 6.10 16.40
C GLY A 117 -5.56 6.75 17.75
N THR A 118 -5.49 5.98 18.82
CA THR A 118 -5.06 6.42 20.16
C THR A 118 -3.62 5.97 20.41
N GLY A 119 -2.95 6.55 21.42
CA GLY A 119 -1.60 6.12 21.80
C GLY A 119 -0.48 6.62 20.89
N LEU A 120 -0.60 7.82 20.39
CA LEU A 120 0.22 8.43 19.34
C LEU A 120 1.67 8.74 19.70
N SER A 121 2.05 8.69 20.96
CA SER A 121 3.38 9.12 21.42
C SER A 121 4.46 8.06 21.19
N ALA A 122 4.11 6.80 21.02
CA ALA A 122 5.07 5.71 20.86
C ALA A 122 5.13 5.25 19.40
N GLY A 123 6.34 5.19 18.84
CA GLY A 123 6.58 4.59 17.52
C GLY A 123 6.35 5.49 16.31
N LEU A 124 6.17 6.79 16.48
CA LEU A 124 6.10 7.74 15.37
C LEU A 124 7.41 7.76 14.58
N LYS A 125 7.34 7.47 13.29
CA LYS A 125 8.47 7.48 12.36
C LYS A 125 8.42 8.71 11.44
N PRO A 126 9.57 9.30 11.08
CA PRO A 126 9.59 10.43 10.17
C PRO A 126 9.01 10.05 8.80
N ILE A 127 8.25 10.96 8.22
CA ILE A 127 7.71 10.87 6.87
C ILE A 127 7.92 12.20 6.17
N THR A 128 8.37 12.15 4.93
CA THR A 128 8.56 13.31 4.06
C THR A 128 7.38 13.41 3.10
N PRO A 129 6.78 14.59 2.92
CA PRO A 129 5.74 14.76 1.89
C PRO A 129 6.24 14.40 0.49
N SER A 130 5.34 13.85 -0.32
CA SER A 130 5.58 13.43 -1.71
C SER A 130 6.63 12.31 -1.89
N GLU A 131 6.98 11.60 -0.82
CA GLU A 131 7.80 10.38 -0.88
C GLU A 131 6.95 9.15 -0.57
N ASP A 132 7.27 8.03 -1.23
CA ASP A 132 6.59 6.75 -1.03
C ASP A 132 7.17 6.00 0.17
N TYR A 133 6.29 5.54 1.05
CA TYR A 133 6.63 4.71 2.20
C TYR A 133 5.90 3.38 2.12
N TYR A 134 6.66 2.30 2.11
CA TYR A 134 6.14 0.94 2.04
C TYR A 134 5.88 0.40 3.44
N MET A 135 4.73 -0.25 3.62
CA MET A 135 4.27 -0.78 4.91
C MET A 135 4.76 -2.20 5.17
N ASN A 136 5.22 -2.89 4.13
CA ASN A 136 5.68 -4.28 4.22
C ASN A 136 7.18 -4.39 4.40
N ASP A 137 7.60 -5.46 5.09
CA ASP A 137 8.99 -5.88 5.17
C ASP A 137 9.53 -6.19 3.77
N GLY A 138 10.55 -5.47 3.38
CA GLY A 138 11.24 -5.72 2.13
C GLY A 138 12.59 -5.02 2.13
N TYR A 139 13.53 -5.58 1.41
CA TYR A 139 14.87 -5.04 1.27
C TYR A 139 14.84 -3.59 0.76
N ASN A 140 15.57 -2.71 1.45
CA ASN A 140 15.71 -1.29 1.10
C ASN A 140 14.42 -0.47 1.11
N ARG A 141 13.41 -0.89 1.87
CA ARG A 141 12.15 -0.16 2.00
C ARG A 141 12.10 0.62 3.30
N ARG A 142 11.49 1.78 3.27
CA ARG A 142 11.15 2.54 4.47
C ARG A 142 9.94 1.88 5.11
N VAL A 143 10.19 1.01 6.06
CA VAL A 143 9.14 0.24 6.74
C VAL A 143 8.55 1.06 7.87
N LEU A 144 7.27 1.29 7.81
CA LEU A 144 6.47 1.87 8.89
C LEU A 144 5.70 0.74 9.57
N THR A 145 6.25 0.01 10.41
CA THR A 145 5.72 -1.13 11.18
C THR A 145 4.20 -1.27 11.31
N THR A 146 3.72 -2.51 11.30
CA THR A 146 2.38 -3.04 11.61
C THR A 146 1.22 -2.37 10.90
N GLN A 147 0.59 -3.15 10.05
CA GLN A 147 -0.69 -2.83 9.43
C GLN A 147 -1.77 -2.64 10.48
N ASN A 148 -2.35 -1.48 10.52
CA ASN A 148 -3.51 -1.16 11.33
C ASN A 148 -4.48 -0.30 10.51
N ASN A 149 -5.74 -0.33 10.89
CA ASN A 149 -6.83 0.30 10.15
C ASN A 149 -6.91 1.82 10.33
N SER A 150 -6.03 2.43 11.09
CA SER A 150 -5.99 3.88 11.33
C SER A 150 -4.60 4.41 11.08
N LEU A 151 -4.54 5.54 10.41
CA LEU A 151 -3.30 6.23 10.11
C LEU A 151 -3.31 7.56 10.86
N VAL A 152 -2.21 7.87 11.52
CA VAL A 152 -2.05 9.15 12.19
C VAL A 152 -0.79 9.83 11.72
N VAL A 153 -0.94 11.06 11.31
CA VAL A 153 0.18 11.95 10.99
C VAL A 153 0.27 13.03 12.04
N GLN A 154 1.43 13.22 12.62
CA GLN A 154 1.75 14.33 13.50
C GLN A 154 2.63 15.32 12.75
N ALA A 155 2.15 16.55 12.63
CA ALA A 155 2.94 17.68 12.19
C ALA A 155 3.54 18.38 13.42
N THR A 156 4.83 18.64 13.39
CA THR A 156 5.52 19.48 14.37
C THR A 156 5.87 20.81 13.71
N MET A 157 5.35 21.89 14.25
CA MET A 157 5.54 23.25 13.77
C MET A 157 6.45 23.99 14.72
N ALA A 158 7.51 24.60 14.23
CA ALA A 158 8.43 25.38 15.05
C ALA A 158 8.76 26.70 14.36
N THR A 159 9.05 27.72 15.16
CA THR A 159 9.53 29.02 14.71
C THR A 159 10.63 29.53 15.61
N LEU A 160 11.55 30.29 15.05
CA LEU A 160 12.59 31.04 15.76
C LEU A 160 12.24 32.52 15.91
N ASP A 161 11.18 33.00 15.27
CA ASP A 161 10.68 34.37 15.33
C ASP A 161 9.20 34.39 15.73
N THR A 162 8.86 35.12 16.75
CA THR A 162 7.48 35.30 17.26
C THR A 162 6.53 35.98 16.26
N ALA A 163 7.06 36.57 15.19
CA ALA A 163 6.27 37.25 14.17
C ALA A 163 5.81 36.36 13.02
N VAL A 164 6.39 35.16 12.88
CA VAL A 164 6.14 34.25 11.78
C VAL A 164 5.80 32.85 12.28
N SER A 165 5.05 32.11 11.48
CA SER A 165 4.69 30.71 11.74
C SER A 165 4.67 29.93 10.44
N PRO A 166 5.03 28.66 10.43
CA PRO A 166 4.72 27.81 9.29
C PRO A 166 3.20 27.64 9.16
N VAL A 167 2.77 27.31 7.96
CA VAL A 167 1.35 27.16 7.62
C VAL A 167 1.10 25.78 7.01
N ILE A 168 0.05 25.12 7.44
CA ILE A 168 -0.47 23.89 6.85
C ILE A 168 -1.84 24.20 6.26
N ASP A 169 -2.00 24.01 4.94
CA ASP A 169 -3.29 24.08 4.30
C ASP A 169 -4.03 22.76 4.48
N THR A 170 -4.98 22.75 5.38
CA THR A 170 -5.77 21.54 5.70
C THR A 170 -6.67 21.09 4.56
N THR A 171 -6.94 21.95 3.56
CA THR A 171 -7.72 21.57 2.37
C THR A 171 -6.89 20.78 1.36
N ARG A 172 -5.55 20.85 1.47
CA ARG A 172 -4.59 20.14 0.64
C ARG A 172 -3.78 19.12 1.42
N PHE A 173 -4.25 18.74 2.60
CA PHE A 173 -3.61 17.77 3.45
C PHE A 173 -4.30 16.43 3.33
N GLY A 174 -3.56 15.39 2.94
CA GLY A 174 -4.11 14.06 2.78
C GLY A 174 -3.04 12.98 2.75
N ILE A 175 -3.47 11.75 2.89
CA ILE A 175 -2.63 10.58 2.63
C ILE A 175 -3.23 9.80 1.48
N ILE A 176 -2.41 9.48 0.50
CA ILE A 176 -2.72 8.46 -0.50
C ILE A 176 -2.27 7.14 0.10
N ALA A 177 -3.23 6.25 0.35
CA ALA A 177 -2.98 4.90 0.80
C ALA A 177 -3.29 3.94 -0.36
N VAL A 178 -2.34 3.06 -0.66
CA VAL A 178 -2.45 2.11 -1.76
C VAL A 178 -2.36 0.69 -1.20
N GLU A 179 -3.33 -0.13 -1.55
CA GLU A 179 -3.27 -1.57 -1.41
C GLU A 179 -2.63 -2.16 -2.67
N ASN A 180 -1.62 -3.01 -2.50
CA ASN A 180 -0.99 -3.67 -3.63
C ASN A 180 -1.68 -5.01 -3.90
N ILE A 181 -2.76 -4.97 -4.67
CA ILE A 181 -3.47 -6.16 -5.12
C ILE A 181 -2.76 -6.88 -6.28
N LEU A 182 -1.72 -6.29 -6.87
CA LEU A 182 -0.97 -6.91 -7.97
C LEU A 182 -0.35 -8.25 -7.57
N ASN A 183 0.13 -8.34 -6.32
CA ASN A 183 0.63 -9.58 -5.75
C ASN A 183 -0.44 -10.22 -4.86
N ASN A 184 -1.59 -10.53 -5.42
CA ASN A 184 -2.62 -11.27 -4.71
C ASN A 184 -2.09 -12.67 -4.38
N LEU A 185 -1.80 -12.92 -3.10
CA LEU A 185 -1.10 -14.12 -2.62
C LEU A 185 -2.11 -15.23 -2.29
N PRO A 186 -2.31 -16.21 -3.20
CA PRO A 186 -2.95 -17.45 -2.86
C PRO A 186 -1.99 -18.34 -2.06
N LEU A 187 -2.53 -19.25 -1.28
CA LEU A 187 -1.71 -20.33 -0.75
C LEU A 187 -1.32 -21.29 -1.88
N ALA A 188 -0.14 -21.90 -1.74
CA ALA A 188 0.34 -22.91 -2.68
C ALA A 188 0.60 -24.24 -1.95
N ASN A 189 0.41 -25.37 -2.64
CA ASN A 189 0.69 -26.68 -2.06
C ASN A 189 2.12 -26.83 -1.52
N SER A 190 3.08 -26.21 -2.19
CA SER A 190 4.49 -26.22 -1.77
C SER A 190 4.77 -25.49 -0.46
N GLY A 191 3.85 -24.66 0.00
CA GLY A 191 3.99 -23.94 1.28
C GLY A 191 3.59 -24.75 2.51
N PHE A 192 2.84 -25.84 2.36
CA PHE A 192 2.47 -26.69 3.49
C PHE A 192 3.62 -27.64 3.86
N ILE A 193 4.09 -27.54 5.09
CA ILE A 193 5.16 -28.36 5.62
C ILE A 193 4.59 -29.23 6.74
N VAL A 194 4.51 -30.52 6.51
CA VAL A 194 4.15 -31.50 7.54
C VAL A 194 5.39 -31.79 8.36
N THR A 195 5.49 -31.20 9.55
CA THR A 195 6.62 -31.43 10.47
C THR A 195 6.45 -32.68 11.32
N ASN A 196 5.19 -33.07 11.53
CA ASN A 196 4.81 -34.34 12.15
C ASN A 196 3.51 -34.79 11.52
N GLY A 197 3.48 -36.00 10.97
CA GLY A 197 2.29 -36.57 10.34
C GLY A 197 1.27 -37.14 11.33
N GLY A 198 1.60 -37.22 12.61
CA GLY A 198 0.77 -37.83 13.63
C GLY A 198 0.55 -39.32 13.43
N SER A 199 -0.52 -39.86 13.99
CA SER A 199 -0.88 -41.28 13.82
C SER A 199 -2.39 -41.51 14.03
N GLY A 200 -2.87 -42.64 13.53
CA GLY A 200 -4.24 -43.10 13.77
C GLY A 200 -5.33 -42.41 12.94
N TYR A 201 -4.97 -41.70 11.88
CA TYR A 201 -5.93 -41.11 10.95
C TYR A 201 -6.52 -42.17 10.02
N ALA A 202 -7.83 -42.35 10.03
CA ALA A 202 -8.46 -43.44 9.30
C ALA A 202 -8.34 -43.29 7.76
N ASN A 203 -8.65 -42.12 7.25
CA ASN A 203 -8.51 -41.79 5.82
C ASN A 203 -8.57 -40.27 5.59
N SER A 204 -8.25 -39.83 4.37
CA SER A 204 -8.21 -38.41 4.00
C SER A 204 -9.58 -37.71 4.07
N GLY A 205 -10.67 -38.42 3.88
CA GLY A 205 -12.03 -37.86 3.95
C GLY A 205 -12.55 -37.63 5.39
N ASP A 206 -11.90 -38.23 6.38
CA ASP A 206 -12.25 -38.10 7.81
C ASP A 206 -11.45 -36.99 8.51
N VAL A 207 -10.56 -36.32 7.79
CA VAL A 207 -9.72 -35.26 8.37
C VAL A 207 -10.15 -33.91 7.82
N THR A 208 -10.54 -33.00 8.74
CA THR A 208 -10.86 -31.62 8.39
C THR A 208 -9.65 -30.72 8.55
N ILE A 209 -9.32 -29.95 7.51
CA ILE A 209 -8.29 -28.93 7.54
C ILE A 209 -8.95 -27.56 7.64
N THR A 210 -8.65 -26.83 8.70
CA THR A 210 -9.08 -25.44 8.87
C THR A 210 -7.89 -24.51 8.69
N ILE A 211 -8.04 -23.57 7.77
CA ILE A 211 -7.04 -22.53 7.47
C ILE A 211 -7.58 -21.21 8.00
N SER A 212 -6.84 -20.57 8.93
CA SER A 212 -7.29 -19.35 9.59
C SER A 212 -6.17 -18.33 9.76
N GLY A 213 -6.52 -17.06 9.81
CA GLY A 213 -5.54 -15.99 9.94
C GLY A 213 -4.77 -15.71 8.64
N GLY A 214 -3.58 -15.15 8.75
CA GLY A 214 -2.74 -14.80 7.61
C GLY A 214 -3.21 -13.59 6.81
N ASN A 215 -4.25 -12.87 7.28
CA ASN A 215 -4.93 -11.74 6.62
C ASN A 215 -5.66 -12.11 5.32
N GLY A 216 -5.59 -13.37 4.88
CA GLY A 216 -6.26 -13.87 3.69
C GLY A 216 -7.52 -14.68 4.03
N SER A 217 -8.19 -15.12 2.98
CA SER A 217 -9.41 -15.92 3.09
C SER A 217 -9.63 -16.82 1.87
N GLY A 218 -10.59 -17.72 1.99
CA GLY A 218 -11.09 -18.54 0.87
C GLY A 218 -10.25 -19.76 0.51
N ALA A 219 -9.09 -20.00 1.12
CA ALA A 219 -8.34 -21.24 0.89
C ALA A 219 -9.04 -22.43 1.55
N THR A 220 -9.14 -23.54 0.80
CA THR A 220 -9.61 -24.81 1.31
C THR A 220 -8.62 -25.92 0.96
N ALA A 221 -8.45 -26.86 1.89
CA ALA A 221 -7.47 -27.93 1.72
C ALA A 221 -7.99 -29.23 2.32
N ARG A 222 -7.37 -30.35 1.90
CA ARG A 222 -7.56 -31.68 2.46
C ARG A 222 -6.22 -32.26 2.89
N ALA A 223 -6.27 -33.15 3.88
CA ALA A 223 -5.13 -33.98 4.23
C ALA A 223 -4.98 -35.14 3.23
N ASN A 224 -3.76 -35.54 2.95
CA ASN A 224 -3.47 -36.81 2.34
C ASN A 224 -3.00 -37.77 3.46
N VAL A 225 -3.76 -38.85 3.67
CA VAL A 225 -3.47 -39.84 4.69
C VAL A 225 -2.91 -41.10 4.00
N THR A 226 -1.75 -41.56 4.47
CA THR A 226 -1.09 -42.75 3.92
C THR A 226 -1.75 -44.03 4.41
N GLY A 227 -1.40 -45.16 3.78
CA GLY A 227 -1.81 -46.50 4.26
C GLY A 227 -1.33 -46.87 5.67
N SER A 228 -0.39 -46.08 6.23
CA SER A 228 0.08 -46.19 7.60
C SER A 228 -0.69 -45.32 8.59
N ASN A 229 -1.80 -44.74 8.18
CA ASN A 229 -2.65 -43.85 8.99
C ASN A 229 -1.93 -42.56 9.49
N VAL A 230 -1.05 -42.02 8.65
CA VAL A 230 -0.23 -40.82 8.91
C VAL A 230 -0.53 -39.77 7.84
N ILE A 231 -0.58 -38.51 8.21
CA ILE A 231 -0.70 -37.40 7.24
C ILE A 231 0.69 -37.12 6.65
N ASP A 232 0.85 -37.23 5.33
CA ASP A 232 2.09 -36.98 4.62
C ASP A 232 2.06 -35.64 3.85
N ALA A 233 0.87 -35.15 3.47
CA ALA A 233 0.73 -33.89 2.77
C ALA A 233 -0.60 -33.20 3.04
N ILE A 234 -0.62 -31.88 2.87
CA ILE A 234 -1.82 -31.08 2.75
C ILE A 234 -1.93 -30.59 1.31
N VAL A 235 -3.09 -30.79 0.72
CA VAL A 235 -3.36 -30.47 -0.67
C VAL A 235 -4.55 -29.52 -0.76
N LEU A 236 -4.34 -28.38 -1.43
CA LEU A 236 -5.42 -27.43 -1.71
C LEU A 236 -6.50 -28.09 -2.56
N THR A 237 -7.75 -27.80 -2.23
CA THR A 237 -8.93 -28.24 -3.00
C THR A 237 -9.48 -27.15 -3.89
N ASN A 238 -8.92 -25.96 -3.81
CA ASN A 238 -9.23 -24.81 -4.67
C ASN A 238 -7.95 -24.05 -5.05
N SER A 239 -8.08 -22.85 -5.61
CA SER A 239 -6.96 -22.00 -6.05
C SER A 239 -6.10 -21.39 -4.92
N GLY A 240 -6.33 -21.79 -3.68
CA GLY A 240 -5.53 -21.30 -2.53
C GLY A 240 -6.04 -20.03 -1.88
N GLY A 241 -7.23 -19.57 -2.22
CA GLY A 241 -7.77 -18.31 -1.68
C GLY A 241 -7.01 -17.08 -2.16
N SER A 242 -7.07 -16.01 -1.37
CA SER A 242 -6.41 -14.75 -1.73
C SER A 242 -6.04 -13.91 -0.50
N GLY A 243 -5.16 -12.92 -0.70
CA GLY A 243 -4.84 -11.90 0.28
C GLY A 243 -4.00 -12.35 1.48
N TYR A 244 -3.35 -13.50 1.43
CA TYR A 244 -2.48 -13.96 2.52
C TYR A 244 -1.17 -13.20 2.55
N THR A 245 -1.02 -12.28 3.49
CA THR A 245 0.19 -11.47 3.71
C THR A 245 1.11 -12.02 4.80
N THR A 246 0.61 -12.97 5.60
CA THR A 246 1.37 -13.71 6.60
C THR A 246 0.99 -15.18 6.56
N SER A 247 1.80 -16.04 7.16
CA SER A 247 1.48 -17.48 7.24
C SER A 247 0.20 -17.73 8.03
N PRO A 248 -0.81 -18.38 7.46
CA PRO A 248 -2.01 -18.76 8.19
C PRO A 248 -1.70 -19.87 9.20
N THR A 249 -2.58 -20.02 10.17
CA THR A 249 -2.61 -21.16 11.08
C THR A 249 -3.35 -22.32 10.44
N ILE A 250 -2.76 -23.50 10.42
CA ILE A 250 -3.33 -24.72 9.91
C ILE A 250 -3.76 -25.58 11.10
N THR A 251 -5.06 -25.83 11.22
CA THR A 251 -5.63 -26.68 12.27
C THR A 251 -6.13 -27.98 11.64
N ILE A 252 -5.72 -29.09 12.21
CA ILE A 252 -6.09 -30.43 11.79
C ILE A 252 -7.06 -31.00 12.81
N THR A 253 -8.25 -31.34 12.36
CA THR A 253 -9.29 -31.97 13.19
C THR A 253 -9.57 -33.36 12.64
N ALA A 254 -9.31 -34.37 13.45
CA ALA A 254 -9.68 -35.74 13.12
C ALA A 254 -11.20 -35.90 13.23
N GLY A 255 -11.80 -36.67 12.33
CA GLY A 255 -13.18 -37.04 12.38
C GLY A 255 -13.42 -38.26 13.27
N SER A 256 -14.51 -39.01 12.99
CA SER A 256 -14.96 -40.16 13.78
C SER A 256 -13.96 -41.34 13.80
N GLY A 257 -13.08 -41.41 12.80
CA GLY A 257 -12.03 -42.43 12.71
C GLY A 257 -10.85 -42.24 13.65
N GLY A 258 -10.78 -41.09 14.34
CA GLY A 258 -9.68 -40.76 15.25
C GLY A 258 -8.44 -40.22 14.55
N GLY A 259 -7.35 -40.15 15.30
CA GLY A 259 -6.06 -39.62 14.89
C GLY A 259 -5.63 -38.39 15.69
N SER A 260 -4.32 -38.25 15.90
CA SER A 260 -3.77 -37.11 16.65
C SER A 260 -2.29 -36.89 16.37
N GLY A 261 -1.77 -35.76 16.85
CA GLY A 261 -0.35 -35.47 16.86
C GLY A 261 0.20 -34.91 15.53
N ALA A 262 -0.63 -34.72 14.51
CA ALA A 262 -0.16 -34.08 13.30
C ALA A 262 0.10 -32.58 13.52
N VAL A 263 1.25 -32.12 13.00
CA VAL A 263 1.67 -30.72 13.03
C VAL A 263 2.03 -30.28 11.63
N VAL A 264 1.34 -29.25 11.17
CA VAL A 264 1.54 -28.65 9.86
C VAL A 264 1.77 -27.15 10.02
N THR A 265 2.77 -26.66 9.35
CA THR A 265 3.04 -25.22 9.24
C THR A 265 2.92 -24.79 7.79
N TYR A 266 2.61 -23.53 7.57
CA TYR A 266 2.63 -22.94 6.24
C TYR A 266 3.82 -21.98 6.10
N ASN A 267 4.60 -22.16 5.05
CA ASN A 267 5.77 -21.33 4.74
C ASN A 267 5.62 -20.75 3.33
N GLY A 268 4.92 -19.64 3.23
CA GLY A 268 4.70 -18.93 1.96
C GLY A 268 5.88 -18.07 1.52
N GLU A 269 5.71 -17.45 0.37
CA GLU A 269 6.70 -16.52 -0.18
C GLU A 269 6.85 -15.23 0.63
N ASP A 270 5.86 -14.89 1.46
CA ASP A 270 5.85 -13.66 2.23
C ASP A 270 5.62 -13.95 3.72
N LYS A 271 6.68 -13.87 4.49
CA LYS A 271 6.64 -13.94 5.94
C LYS A 271 7.02 -12.59 6.53
N LYS A 272 6.33 -12.16 7.58
CA LYS A 272 6.68 -10.97 8.35
C LYS A 272 8.08 -11.02 8.96
N SER A 273 8.59 -12.22 9.24
CA SER A 273 9.92 -12.46 9.84
C SER A 273 11.02 -12.76 8.82
N GLY A 274 10.85 -12.34 7.59
CA GLY A 274 11.66 -12.74 6.45
C GLY A 274 10.99 -13.89 5.72
N GLY A 275 10.45 -13.64 4.54
CA GLY A 275 9.86 -14.66 3.68
C GLY A 275 10.93 -15.61 3.13
N ASN A 276 10.50 -16.71 2.55
CA ASN A 276 11.40 -17.60 1.82
C ASN A 276 11.86 -17.01 0.48
N ALA A 277 11.23 -15.93 0.03
CA ALA A 277 11.56 -15.33 -1.24
C ALA A 277 12.74 -14.39 -1.08
N ASP A 278 13.88 -14.74 -1.69
CA ASP A 278 15.00 -13.84 -1.85
C ASP A 278 14.66 -12.72 -2.83
N VAL A 279 13.95 -13.07 -3.91
CA VAL A 279 13.51 -12.12 -4.95
C VAL A 279 12.14 -12.51 -5.46
N ARG A 280 11.31 -11.48 -5.70
CA ARG A 280 10.06 -11.58 -6.45
C ARG A 280 10.11 -10.62 -7.63
N TYR A 281 9.81 -11.14 -8.81
CA TYR A 281 9.71 -10.35 -10.02
C TYR A 281 8.32 -10.56 -10.63
N MET A 282 7.60 -9.48 -10.90
CA MET A 282 6.31 -9.53 -11.57
C MET A 282 6.38 -8.72 -12.87
N THR A 283 5.91 -9.30 -13.95
CA THR A 283 5.75 -8.55 -15.19
C THR A 283 4.59 -7.57 -15.07
N ARG A 284 4.62 -6.53 -15.86
CA ARG A 284 3.40 -5.77 -16.11
C ARG A 284 2.35 -6.67 -16.78
N ARG A 285 1.10 -6.24 -16.75
CA ARG A 285 0.01 -6.84 -17.51
C ARG A 285 0.31 -6.80 -19.01
N VAL A 286 0.23 -7.92 -19.68
CA VAL A 286 0.37 -8.08 -21.12
C VAL A 286 -1.01 -8.41 -21.69
N THR A 287 -1.49 -7.60 -22.61
CA THR A 287 -2.76 -7.84 -23.32
C THR A 287 -2.46 -8.17 -24.77
N LEU A 288 -2.94 -9.32 -25.22
CA LEU A 288 -2.82 -9.79 -26.60
C LEU A 288 -3.68 -8.92 -27.53
N ALA A 289 -3.30 -8.84 -28.79
CA ALA A 289 -4.07 -8.09 -29.79
C ALA A 289 -5.49 -8.68 -29.95
N ASP A 290 -6.40 -7.84 -30.42
CA ASP A 290 -7.79 -8.26 -30.66
C ASP A 290 -7.85 -9.45 -31.62
N GLY A 291 -8.62 -10.49 -31.26
CA GLY A 291 -8.77 -11.70 -32.02
C GLY A 291 -7.67 -12.75 -31.81
N PHE A 292 -6.70 -12.47 -30.91
CA PHE A 292 -5.63 -13.43 -30.58
C PHE A 292 -5.75 -13.94 -29.14
N ASP A 293 -6.87 -14.61 -28.85
CA ASP A 293 -7.00 -15.32 -27.58
C ASP A 293 -6.11 -16.55 -27.58
N SER A 294 -5.41 -16.81 -26.51
CA SER A 294 -4.49 -17.94 -26.37
C SER A 294 -5.03 -18.97 -25.40
N GLY A 295 -4.76 -20.24 -25.67
CA GLY A 295 -5.16 -21.35 -24.83
C GLY A 295 -4.00 -22.03 -24.11
N ASP A 296 -2.76 -21.64 -24.36
CA ASP A 296 -1.56 -22.15 -23.68
C ASP A 296 -0.54 -21.05 -23.44
N LEU A 297 0.32 -21.26 -22.43
CA LEU A 297 1.34 -20.31 -22.00
C LEU A 297 2.62 -21.06 -21.65
N ARG A 298 3.74 -20.65 -22.22
CA ARG A 298 5.06 -21.19 -21.89
C ARG A 298 5.96 -20.10 -21.35
N VAL A 299 6.71 -20.45 -20.30
CA VAL A 299 7.73 -19.58 -19.74
C VAL A 299 9.07 -20.27 -19.80
N TYR A 300 10.07 -19.59 -20.31
CA TYR A 300 11.45 -20.02 -20.39
C TYR A 300 12.33 -19.08 -19.57
N LEU A 301 13.15 -19.66 -18.69
CA LEU A 301 14.10 -18.94 -17.86
C LEU A 301 15.48 -19.51 -18.04
N THR A 302 16.46 -18.69 -18.40
CA THR A 302 17.87 -19.07 -18.25
C THR A 302 18.35 -18.62 -16.87
N ALA A 303 18.65 -19.55 -16.00
CA ALA A 303 18.92 -19.26 -14.60
C ALA A 303 20.05 -20.08 -14.00
N TYR A 304 20.65 -19.52 -12.97
CA TYR A 304 21.53 -20.19 -12.01
C TYR A 304 20.70 -20.63 -10.81
N LYS A 305 20.72 -21.91 -10.52
CA LYS A 305 19.99 -22.53 -9.41
C LYS A 305 20.97 -23.29 -8.52
N PRO A 306 21.55 -22.67 -7.48
CA PRO A 306 22.42 -23.35 -6.53
C PRO A 306 21.68 -24.37 -5.68
N ASP A 307 22.41 -25.18 -4.95
CA ASP A 307 21.83 -26.14 -4.01
C ASP A 307 20.99 -25.43 -2.93
N GLY A 308 19.85 -26.04 -2.61
CA GLY A 308 18.91 -25.46 -1.65
C GLY A 308 18.07 -24.28 -2.20
N ALA A 309 18.25 -23.93 -3.48
CA ALA A 309 17.44 -22.90 -4.12
C ALA A 309 16.26 -23.47 -4.91
N SER A 310 15.19 -22.66 -5.02
CA SER A 310 14.03 -22.96 -5.86
C SER A 310 13.68 -21.78 -6.76
N ILE A 311 13.18 -22.09 -7.95
CA ILE A 311 12.65 -21.13 -8.90
C ILE A 311 11.19 -21.49 -9.11
N ASN A 312 10.29 -20.65 -8.60
CA ASN A 312 8.86 -20.83 -8.73
C ASN A 312 8.31 -19.79 -9.70
N VAL A 313 7.60 -20.25 -10.71
CA VAL A 313 6.97 -19.39 -11.71
C VAL A 313 5.46 -19.49 -11.58
N TYR A 314 4.83 -18.34 -11.54
CA TYR A 314 3.38 -18.22 -11.43
C TYR A 314 2.84 -17.44 -12.60
N TYR A 315 1.59 -17.69 -12.95
CA TYR A 315 0.87 -16.95 -13.96
C TYR A 315 -0.48 -16.48 -13.44
N LYS A 316 -0.95 -15.40 -13.99
CA LYS A 316 -2.27 -14.81 -13.74
C LYS A 316 -2.89 -14.47 -15.08
N LEU A 317 -4.16 -14.81 -15.27
CA LEU A 317 -4.85 -14.74 -16.55
C LEU A 317 -6.19 -14.04 -16.43
N LEU A 318 -6.62 -13.44 -17.55
CA LEU A 318 -7.97 -12.97 -17.75
C LEU A 318 -8.42 -13.28 -19.18
N SER A 319 -9.56 -13.96 -19.30
CA SER A 319 -10.26 -14.16 -20.57
C SER A 319 -10.97 -12.89 -20.99
N ASN A 320 -11.12 -12.71 -22.31
CA ASN A 320 -11.92 -11.59 -22.84
C ASN A 320 -13.41 -11.66 -22.44
N SER A 321 -13.89 -12.85 -22.09
CA SER A 321 -15.28 -13.10 -21.68
C SER A 321 -15.49 -13.02 -20.15
N ASP A 322 -14.44 -12.86 -19.39
CA ASP A 322 -14.48 -12.73 -17.94
C ASP A 322 -14.69 -11.26 -17.57
N VAL A 323 -15.70 -10.99 -16.76
CA VAL A 323 -16.09 -9.63 -16.35
C VAL A 323 -15.36 -9.12 -15.10
N ASP A 324 -14.61 -10.01 -14.43
CA ASP A 324 -13.83 -9.65 -13.24
C ASP A 324 -12.65 -8.77 -13.61
N ASP A 325 -12.14 -8.02 -12.64
CA ASP A 325 -10.90 -7.26 -12.82
C ASP A 325 -9.69 -8.22 -12.86
N PHE A 326 -8.73 -7.92 -13.73
CA PHE A 326 -7.48 -8.66 -13.81
C PHE A 326 -6.71 -8.65 -12.49
N ASP A 327 -6.77 -7.56 -11.77
CA ASP A 327 -6.01 -7.40 -10.53
C ASP A 327 -6.59 -8.22 -9.38
N ASP A 328 -7.87 -8.60 -9.45
CA ASP A 328 -8.52 -9.50 -8.50
C ASP A 328 -8.20 -10.99 -8.73
N LYS A 329 -7.59 -11.32 -9.89
CA LYS A 329 -7.22 -12.71 -10.19
C LYS A 329 -5.99 -13.14 -9.39
N ASN A 330 -6.01 -14.40 -8.95
CA ASN A 330 -4.90 -15.01 -8.23
C ASN A 330 -3.80 -15.50 -9.15
N TYR A 331 -2.56 -15.43 -8.70
CA TYR A 331 -1.44 -16.12 -9.33
C TYR A 331 -1.54 -17.64 -9.10
N GLN A 332 -1.33 -18.41 -10.14
CA GLN A 332 -1.30 -19.87 -10.11
C GLN A 332 0.12 -20.37 -10.41
N LEU A 333 0.56 -21.39 -9.67
CA LEU A 333 1.88 -21.98 -9.88
C LEU A 333 1.94 -22.72 -11.20
N MET A 334 3.00 -22.48 -11.97
CA MET A 334 3.32 -23.27 -13.16
C MET A 334 4.09 -24.54 -12.79
N THR A 335 3.95 -25.56 -13.60
CA THR A 335 4.74 -26.79 -13.48
C THR A 335 6.04 -26.64 -14.26
N GLN A 336 7.17 -26.89 -13.62
CA GLN A 336 8.46 -27.01 -14.31
C GLN A 336 8.47 -28.29 -15.15
N LEU A 337 8.83 -28.15 -16.41
CA LEU A 337 9.01 -29.27 -17.34
C LEU A 337 10.49 -29.74 -17.35
N GLY A 338 10.70 -31.02 -17.57
CA GLY A 338 12.03 -31.61 -17.63
C GLY A 338 12.62 -31.93 -16.26
N ASP A 339 13.94 -31.77 -16.12
CA ASP A 339 14.66 -32.13 -14.89
C ASP A 339 14.43 -31.08 -13.78
N THR A 340 13.61 -31.42 -12.82
CA THR A 340 13.27 -30.55 -11.66
C THR A 340 14.35 -30.53 -10.60
N ASN A 341 15.25 -31.52 -10.58
CA ASN A 341 16.28 -31.71 -9.56
C ASN A 341 17.64 -31.12 -9.96
N TYR A 342 17.71 -30.46 -11.12
CA TYR A 342 18.95 -29.84 -11.55
C TYR A 342 19.48 -28.82 -10.56
N ILE A 343 20.77 -28.90 -10.28
CA ILE A 343 21.52 -27.97 -9.43
C ILE A 343 22.71 -27.46 -10.26
N SER A 344 22.89 -26.14 -10.30
CA SER A 344 24.02 -25.51 -10.98
C SER A 344 25.32 -25.74 -10.21
N LEU A 345 26.38 -26.15 -10.89
CA LEU A 345 27.68 -26.49 -10.30
C LEU A 345 28.50 -25.26 -9.91
N ASN A 346 28.33 -24.16 -10.61
CA ASN A 346 29.02 -22.89 -10.36
C ASN A 346 28.22 -21.72 -10.96
N SER A 347 28.61 -20.50 -10.64
CA SER A 347 27.89 -19.28 -11.00
C SER A 347 27.76 -19.00 -12.52
N ASN A 348 28.52 -19.70 -13.36
CA ASN A 348 28.46 -19.62 -14.81
C ASN A 348 27.63 -20.75 -15.43
N ASP A 349 27.22 -21.72 -14.62
CA ASP A 349 26.42 -22.85 -15.02
C ASP A 349 24.93 -22.43 -15.07
N LEU A 350 24.58 -21.71 -16.13
CA LEU A 350 23.26 -21.22 -16.40
C LEU A 350 22.52 -22.22 -17.31
N ARG A 351 21.33 -22.64 -16.92
CA ARG A 351 20.50 -23.57 -17.69
C ARG A 351 19.15 -22.95 -18.01
N GLU A 352 18.57 -23.34 -19.13
CA GLU A 352 17.20 -22.99 -19.47
C GLU A 352 16.23 -23.95 -18.76
N PHE A 353 15.29 -23.35 -18.01
CA PHE A 353 14.17 -24.02 -17.38
C PHE A 353 12.88 -23.65 -18.12
N THR A 354 12.03 -24.62 -18.34
CA THR A 354 10.75 -24.44 -19.02
C THR A 354 9.60 -24.67 -18.04
N PHE A 355 8.62 -23.80 -18.07
CA PHE A 355 7.43 -23.87 -17.22
C PHE A 355 6.15 -23.81 -18.07
N ALA A 356 5.15 -24.57 -17.63
CA ALA A 356 3.83 -24.61 -18.26
C ALA A 356 2.70 -24.53 -17.23
N PRO A 357 1.54 -23.98 -17.57
CA PRO A 357 0.33 -24.15 -16.79
C PRO A 357 -0.03 -25.63 -16.74
N GLY A 358 -0.65 -26.06 -15.65
CA GLY A 358 -1.24 -27.38 -15.66
C GLY A 358 -0.84 -28.28 -14.52
N ILE A 359 -1.67 -29.30 -14.33
CA ILE A 359 -1.52 -30.31 -13.30
C ILE A 359 -0.53 -31.36 -13.82
N SER A 360 0.46 -31.68 -13.03
CA SER A 360 1.39 -32.78 -13.28
C SER A 360 0.63 -34.04 -13.70
N GLY A 361 0.93 -34.57 -14.89
CA GLY A 361 0.37 -35.82 -15.42
C GLY A 361 -0.75 -35.68 -16.47
N SER A 362 -1.16 -34.47 -16.82
CA SER A 362 -2.08 -34.27 -17.97
C SER A 362 -1.29 -33.97 -19.23
N ALA A 363 -1.60 -34.72 -20.29
CA ALA A 363 -0.99 -34.54 -21.62
C ALA A 363 -1.42 -33.23 -22.31
N ASN A 364 -2.44 -32.55 -21.80
CA ASN A 364 -2.94 -31.29 -22.31
C ASN A 364 -2.59 -30.17 -21.34
N ASN A 365 -1.53 -29.46 -21.64
CA ASN A 365 -1.06 -28.29 -20.90
C ASN A 365 -1.90 -27.03 -21.18
N SER A 366 -3.17 -27.19 -21.52
CA SER A 366 -4.05 -26.07 -21.80
C SER A 366 -4.39 -25.31 -20.51
N VAL A 367 -4.42 -24.01 -20.64
CA VAL A 367 -4.81 -23.10 -19.57
C VAL A 367 -6.28 -23.31 -19.24
N SER A 368 -6.60 -23.45 -17.96
CA SER A 368 -7.97 -23.30 -17.50
C SER A 368 -7.99 -22.64 -16.13
N TYR A 369 -8.91 -21.69 -15.93
CA TYR A 369 -9.20 -21.13 -14.63
C TYR A 369 -10.70 -20.96 -14.46
N THR A 370 -11.15 -20.90 -13.21
CA THR A 370 -12.56 -20.76 -12.87
C THR A 370 -12.78 -19.42 -12.19
N ALA A 371 -13.79 -18.67 -12.66
CA ALA A 371 -14.30 -17.49 -11.97
C ALA A 371 -15.78 -17.68 -11.70
N GLY A 372 -16.18 -17.64 -10.43
CA GLY A 372 -17.52 -18.01 -10.01
C GLY A 372 -17.83 -19.48 -10.39
N SER A 373 -18.85 -19.69 -11.20
CA SER A 373 -19.23 -21.01 -11.73
C SER A 373 -18.74 -21.29 -13.17
N THR A 374 -18.06 -20.33 -13.79
CA THR A 374 -17.65 -20.43 -15.20
C THR A 374 -16.17 -20.81 -15.30
N ALA A 375 -15.89 -21.83 -16.11
CA ALA A 375 -14.52 -22.23 -16.45
C ALA A 375 -14.12 -21.61 -17.79
N TYR A 376 -12.99 -20.91 -17.79
CA TYR A 376 -12.41 -20.30 -18.99
C TYR A 376 -11.20 -21.10 -19.44
N ARG A 377 -11.12 -21.37 -20.74
CA ARG A 377 -10.03 -22.16 -21.36
C ARG A 377 -9.12 -21.32 -22.25
N ASN A 378 -9.37 -20.05 -22.35
CA ASN A 378 -8.56 -19.08 -23.07
C ASN A 378 -8.31 -17.85 -22.26
N PHE A 379 -7.32 -17.08 -22.65
CA PHE A 379 -6.99 -15.80 -22.05
C PHE A 379 -6.55 -14.80 -23.12
N ARG A 380 -6.81 -13.55 -22.83
CA ARG A 380 -6.31 -12.41 -23.60
C ARG A 380 -5.28 -11.60 -22.84
N THR A 381 -5.37 -11.62 -21.51
CA THR A 381 -4.48 -10.84 -20.66
C THR A 381 -3.77 -11.77 -19.70
N PHE A 382 -2.48 -11.55 -19.50
CA PHE A 382 -1.68 -12.34 -18.56
C PHE A 382 -0.59 -11.52 -17.87
N SER A 383 -0.10 -12.04 -16.76
CA SER A 383 1.10 -11.58 -16.05
C SER A 383 1.84 -12.78 -15.48
N ILE A 384 3.15 -12.69 -15.43
CA ILE A 384 4.04 -13.72 -14.86
C ILE A 384 4.66 -13.18 -13.59
N LYS A 385 4.72 -14.01 -12.55
CA LYS A 385 5.48 -13.78 -11.32
C LYS A 385 6.54 -14.85 -11.18
N ILE A 386 7.77 -14.44 -10.92
CA ILE A 386 8.91 -15.33 -10.66
C ILE A 386 9.32 -15.10 -9.20
N VAL A 387 9.38 -16.18 -8.43
CA VAL A 387 9.79 -16.16 -7.03
C VAL A 387 11.04 -17.03 -6.90
N LEU A 388 12.12 -16.41 -6.44
CA LEU A 388 13.37 -17.09 -6.17
C LEU A 388 13.50 -17.29 -4.67
N THR A 389 13.75 -18.50 -4.25
CA THR A 389 13.98 -18.83 -2.84
C THR A 389 15.31 -19.53 -2.68
N GLY A 390 15.98 -19.33 -1.55
CA GLY A 390 17.27 -19.97 -1.25
C GLY A 390 17.44 -20.20 0.24
N THR A 391 18.31 -21.13 0.57
CA THR A 391 18.73 -21.40 1.96
C THR A 391 20.05 -20.73 2.29
N ASN A 392 20.79 -20.27 1.28
CA ASN A 392 22.09 -19.63 1.42
C ASN A 392 22.04 -18.18 0.88
N PRO A 393 22.00 -17.16 1.74
CA PRO A 393 21.93 -15.77 1.30
C PRO A 393 23.23 -15.28 0.61
N THR A 394 24.34 -16.01 0.75
CA THR A 394 25.61 -15.63 0.10
C THR A 394 25.70 -16.16 -1.34
N ASP A 395 24.84 -17.11 -1.70
CA ASP A 395 24.79 -17.71 -3.03
C ASP A 395 23.32 -17.82 -3.53
N PRO A 396 22.68 -16.69 -3.83
CA PRO A 396 21.28 -16.66 -4.22
C PRO A 396 21.08 -17.14 -5.67
N PRO A 397 19.90 -17.72 -5.99
CA PRO A 397 19.54 -18.03 -7.36
C PRO A 397 19.46 -16.75 -8.22
N ARG A 398 19.73 -16.85 -9.52
CA ARG A 398 19.78 -15.72 -10.45
C ARG A 398 19.14 -16.07 -11.76
N VAL A 399 18.36 -15.15 -12.34
CA VAL A 399 17.79 -15.26 -13.67
C VAL A 399 18.53 -14.31 -14.60
N ARG A 400 18.96 -14.83 -15.75
CA ARG A 400 19.68 -14.08 -16.79
C ARG A 400 18.76 -13.70 -17.95
N ASP A 401 17.86 -14.62 -18.35
CA ASP A 401 16.96 -14.43 -19.48
C ASP A 401 15.56 -14.91 -19.13
N PHE A 402 14.55 -14.23 -19.67
CA PHE A 402 13.15 -14.53 -19.43
C PHE A 402 12.34 -14.34 -20.71
N ARG A 403 11.56 -15.36 -21.06
CA ARG A 403 10.61 -15.31 -22.18
C ARG A 403 9.29 -15.92 -21.75
N ALA A 404 8.18 -15.25 -22.02
CA ALA A 404 6.83 -15.77 -21.87
C ALA A 404 6.16 -15.77 -23.24
N ILE A 405 5.64 -16.91 -23.67
CA ILE A 405 5.04 -17.12 -24.99
C ILE A 405 3.61 -17.61 -24.80
N ALA A 406 2.67 -16.82 -25.29
CA ALA A 406 1.27 -17.19 -25.40
C ALA A 406 1.07 -17.99 -26.69
N LEU A 407 0.47 -19.15 -26.59
CA LEU A 407 0.32 -20.11 -27.70
C LEU A 407 -1.16 -20.43 -27.92
N PRO A 408 -1.57 -20.75 -29.18
CA PRO A 408 -2.90 -21.28 -29.42
C PRO A 408 -3.16 -22.58 -28.65
N GLU A 409 -4.42 -22.91 -28.41
CA GLU A 409 -4.81 -24.14 -27.75
C GLU A 409 -4.32 -25.36 -28.56
N GLY A 410 -3.67 -26.32 -27.88
CA GLY A 410 -3.26 -27.56 -28.49
C GLY A 410 -1.99 -27.54 -29.34
N THR A 411 -1.09 -26.57 -29.13
CA THR A 411 0.15 -26.40 -29.94
C THR A 411 1.33 -27.27 -29.46
N VAL A 412 1.14 -28.24 -28.56
CA VAL A 412 2.21 -29.17 -28.12
C VAL A 412 1.74 -30.59 -28.16
#